data_fcaf43c26d4ba9fbec68638d93c04f65
#
_entry.id   fcaf43c26d4ba9fbec68638d93c04f65
#
_cell.length_a   1.000
_cell.length_b   1.000
_cell.length_c   1.000
_cell.angle_alpha   90.00
_cell.angle_beta   90.00
_cell.angle_gamma   90.00
#
_symmetry.space_group_name_H-M   'P 1'
#
loop_
_entity.id
_entity.type
_entity.pdbx_description
1 polymer ?
#
loop_
_entity_poly.entity_id
_entity_poly.type
_entity_poly.pdbx_seq_one_letter_code
_entity_poly.pdbx_strand_id
1 'polypeptide(L)'
;MAQKPRPTVRRIELGYELRQLRERASMTLEEVVDSGAVSGLYFAKLQRVETGLQDLRSAADLRSLLELYGVTDDRDVDQLLAIQREAASQDWWTPYRSTMPSGMPRFVGIESAARETWAFHPSLILGLLQTEGYARTLYQLAQPIEETTSEFISRNVQVRMRRKDALTRSEEPLTLRAVLWEPALRNLIGDVDVMVEQYDELIRLASLPNVTIQVLPMLPMKIRGYLPSHDFSVLHLGDELPTSVQVDNAWSATSVSDKPREVGRFTRKFNAITASALPPEDTTEFIDGLKREITA
;
A
#
# COMPACT_ATOMS: atom_id res chain seq x y z
N MET A 1 -11.86 -8.92 21.75
CA MET A 1 -10.43 -9.33 21.84
C MET A 1 -9.63 -8.24 21.16
N ALA A 2 -8.59 -7.69 21.81
CA ALA A 2 -7.74 -6.69 21.15
C ALA A 2 -7.07 -7.30 19.94
N GLN A 3 -7.15 -6.63 18.79
CA GLN A 3 -6.55 -7.06 17.55
C GLN A 3 -5.04 -7.24 17.74
N LYS A 4 -4.51 -8.39 17.28
CA LYS A 4 -3.06 -8.62 17.32
C LYS A 4 -2.38 -7.56 16.42
N PRO A 5 -1.51 -6.71 16.96
CA PRO A 5 -0.92 -5.63 16.18
C PRO A 5 -0.18 -6.19 14.98
N ARG A 6 -0.35 -5.55 13.83
CA ARG A 6 0.32 -5.97 12.59
C ARG A 6 1.79 -5.59 12.66
N PRO A 7 2.73 -6.51 12.50
CA PRO A 7 4.15 -6.27 12.73
C PRO A 7 4.71 -5.09 11.93
N THR A 8 4.31 -4.94 10.67
CA THR A 8 4.74 -3.81 9.84
C THR A 8 4.26 -2.46 10.38
N VAL A 9 3.01 -2.38 10.90
CA VAL A 9 2.50 -1.16 11.55
C VAL A 9 3.38 -0.80 12.73
N ARG A 10 3.66 -1.78 13.59
CA ARG A 10 4.48 -1.57 14.78
C ARG A 10 5.91 -1.15 14.47
N ARG A 11 6.46 -1.64 13.33
CA ARG A 11 7.76 -1.14 12.84
C ARG A 11 7.69 0.31 12.37
N ILE A 12 6.64 0.68 11.65
CA ILE A 12 6.43 2.06 11.20
C ILE A 12 6.21 2.97 12.40
N GLU A 13 5.38 2.56 13.36
CA GLU A 13 5.10 3.27 14.59
C GLU A 13 6.39 3.51 15.40
N LEU A 14 7.14 2.44 15.69
CA LEU A 14 8.42 2.55 16.38
C LEU A 14 9.40 3.47 15.64
N GLY A 15 9.53 3.31 14.34
CA GLY A 15 10.41 4.13 13.52
C GLY A 15 10.03 5.60 13.54
N TYR A 16 8.73 5.88 13.44
CA TYR A 16 8.20 7.24 13.51
C TYR A 16 8.45 7.89 14.87
N GLU A 17 8.18 7.18 15.97
CA GLU A 17 8.45 7.66 17.32
C GLU A 17 9.95 7.94 17.52
N LEU A 18 10.83 7.02 17.11
CA LEU A 18 12.27 7.23 17.19
C LEU A 18 12.73 8.47 16.42
N ARG A 19 12.16 8.69 15.22
CA ARG A 19 12.44 9.88 14.44
C ARG A 19 11.99 11.16 15.15
N GLN A 20 10.77 11.18 15.72
CA GLN A 20 10.25 12.32 16.47
C GLN A 20 11.11 12.63 17.70
N LEU A 21 11.54 11.60 18.43
CA LEU A 21 12.42 11.75 19.59
C LEU A 21 13.78 12.31 19.19
N ARG A 22 14.39 11.81 18.13
CA ARG A 22 15.66 12.32 17.57
C ARG A 22 15.54 13.79 17.17
N GLU A 23 14.46 14.15 16.47
CA GLU A 23 14.21 15.53 16.02
C GLU A 23 13.97 16.48 17.22
N ARG A 24 13.26 16.02 18.26
CA ARG A 24 13.11 16.78 19.53
C ARG A 24 14.44 16.95 20.25
N ALA A 25 15.31 15.96 20.22
CA ALA A 25 16.67 16.06 20.73
C ALA A 25 17.58 16.93 19.84
N SER A 26 17.05 17.47 18.73
CA SER A 26 17.77 18.30 17.75
C SER A 26 18.99 17.60 17.15
N MET A 27 18.94 16.29 16.97
CA MET A 27 20.03 15.47 16.42
C MET A 27 19.78 15.11 14.96
N THR A 28 20.84 15.16 14.14
CA THR A 28 20.87 14.58 12.80
C THR A 28 21.10 13.07 12.86
N LEU A 29 20.86 12.37 11.74
CA LEU A 29 21.16 10.93 11.66
C LEU A 29 22.66 10.65 11.83
N GLU A 30 23.52 11.54 11.31
CA GLU A 30 24.96 11.46 11.42
C GLU A 30 25.41 11.59 12.89
N GLU A 31 24.91 12.59 13.62
CA GLU A 31 25.26 12.79 15.03
C GLU A 31 24.86 11.61 15.91
N VAL A 32 23.72 10.97 15.63
CA VAL A 32 23.33 9.74 16.35
C VAL A 32 24.30 8.60 16.07
N VAL A 33 24.73 8.41 14.83
CA VAL A 33 25.69 7.38 14.45
C VAL A 33 27.06 7.66 15.09
N ASP A 34 27.53 8.91 15.01
CA ASP A 34 28.83 9.32 15.54
C ASP A 34 28.91 9.29 17.08
N SER A 35 27.74 9.35 17.75
CA SER A 35 27.70 9.18 19.23
C SER A 35 28.19 7.83 19.72
N GLY A 36 28.13 6.81 18.83
CA GLY A 36 28.50 5.44 19.20
C GLY A 36 27.56 4.75 20.20
N ALA A 37 26.39 5.33 20.50
CA ALA A 37 25.42 4.81 21.47
C ALA A 37 24.96 3.38 21.13
N VAL A 38 24.91 3.04 19.85
CA VAL A 38 24.55 1.70 19.37
C VAL A 38 25.66 1.14 18.49
N SER A 39 26.22 0.03 18.90
CA SER A 39 27.31 -0.64 18.17
C SER A 39 26.83 -1.14 16.80
N GLY A 40 27.61 -0.84 15.76
CA GLY A 40 27.28 -1.26 14.39
C GLY A 40 26.05 -0.53 13.79
N LEU A 41 25.64 0.59 14.37
CA LEU A 41 24.69 1.50 13.75
C LEU A 41 25.42 2.34 12.70
N TYR A 42 24.80 2.50 11.52
CA TYR A 42 25.29 3.38 10.46
C TYR A 42 24.11 4.11 9.84
N PHE A 43 24.38 5.23 9.16
CA PHE A 43 23.39 6.14 8.60
C PHE A 43 22.22 5.43 7.91
N ALA A 44 22.51 4.59 6.92
CA ALA A 44 21.46 3.90 6.16
C ALA A 44 20.67 2.86 6.99
N LYS A 45 21.26 2.32 8.09
CA LYS A 45 20.54 1.42 9.01
C LYS A 45 19.55 2.22 9.85
N LEU A 46 19.99 3.34 10.46
CA LEU A 46 19.12 4.19 11.26
C LEU A 46 17.98 4.76 10.42
N GLN A 47 18.27 5.27 9.22
CA GLN A 47 17.26 5.75 8.29
C GLN A 47 16.21 4.66 7.96
N ARG A 48 16.63 3.41 7.77
CA ARG A 48 15.71 2.30 7.52
C ARG A 48 14.90 1.93 8.76
N VAL A 49 15.44 2.06 9.93
CA VAL A 49 14.71 1.85 11.19
C VAL A 49 13.66 2.94 11.36
N GLU A 50 14.01 4.20 11.21
CA GLU A 50 13.09 5.34 11.33
C GLU A 50 11.97 5.35 10.27
N THR A 51 12.18 4.69 9.15
CA THR A 51 11.16 4.52 8.09
C THR A 51 10.40 3.19 8.17
N GLY A 52 10.62 2.39 9.24
CA GLY A 52 9.98 1.09 9.42
C GLY A 52 10.40 0.02 8.41
N LEU A 53 11.49 0.26 7.65
CA LEU A 53 12.04 -0.68 6.67
C LEU A 53 12.87 -1.78 7.28
N GLN A 54 13.41 -1.55 8.47
CA GLN A 54 14.28 -2.46 9.16
C GLN A 54 13.93 -2.51 10.65
N ASP A 55 13.95 -3.73 11.21
CA ASP A 55 13.74 -3.94 12.64
C ASP A 55 14.95 -3.45 13.47
N LEU A 56 14.67 -2.80 14.57
CA LEU A 56 15.60 -2.63 15.67
C LEU A 56 15.35 -3.77 16.67
N ARG A 57 16.06 -4.89 16.54
CA ARG A 57 15.73 -6.13 17.28
C ARG A 57 16.24 -6.16 18.72
N SER A 58 17.32 -5.46 19.00
CA SER A 58 17.94 -5.45 20.32
C SER A 58 17.23 -4.47 21.25
N ALA A 59 16.70 -4.97 22.36
CA ALA A 59 16.12 -4.12 23.39
C ALA A 59 17.18 -3.21 24.05
N ALA A 60 18.45 -3.65 24.11
CA ALA A 60 19.54 -2.83 24.58
C ALA A 60 19.84 -1.66 23.65
N ASP A 61 19.85 -1.92 22.30
CA ASP A 61 20.04 -0.86 21.30
C ASP A 61 18.92 0.18 21.37
N LEU A 62 17.66 -0.26 21.55
CA LEU A 62 16.54 0.65 21.71
C LEU A 62 16.69 1.52 22.96
N ARG A 63 17.03 0.92 24.12
CA ARG A 63 17.28 1.67 25.35
C ARG A 63 18.39 2.71 25.17
N SER A 64 19.50 2.34 24.52
CA SER A 64 20.63 3.25 24.27
C SER A 64 20.21 4.44 23.38
N LEU A 65 19.35 4.22 22.38
CA LEU A 65 18.81 5.33 21.56
C LEU A 65 17.87 6.23 22.37
N LEU A 66 17.00 5.64 23.19
CA LEU A 66 16.07 6.39 24.02
C LEU A 66 16.81 7.26 25.05
N GLU A 67 17.84 6.71 25.69
CA GLU A 67 18.72 7.46 26.60
C GLU A 67 19.43 8.62 25.88
N LEU A 68 19.97 8.36 24.68
CA LEU A 68 20.62 9.39 23.84
C LEU A 68 19.63 10.51 23.48
N TYR A 69 18.36 10.19 23.24
CA TYR A 69 17.30 11.16 22.91
C TYR A 69 16.71 11.83 24.14
N GLY A 70 17.16 11.49 25.35
CA GLY A 70 16.73 12.10 26.60
C GLY A 70 15.39 11.56 27.13
N VAL A 71 14.98 10.37 26.72
CA VAL A 71 13.78 9.69 27.26
C VAL A 71 14.16 9.01 28.59
N THR A 72 13.66 9.56 29.71
CA THR A 72 13.99 9.13 31.07
C THR A 72 12.80 8.53 31.83
N ASP A 73 11.57 8.66 31.32
CA ASP A 73 10.38 8.06 31.95
C ASP A 73 10.33 6.56 31.64
N ASP A 74 10.34 5.74 32.67
CA ASP A 74 10.30 4.28 32.54
C ASP A 74 9.03 3.79 31.82
N ARG A 75 7.91 4.50 31.92
CA ARG A 75 6.66 4.13 31.24
C ARG A 75 6.77 4.31 29.74
N ASP A 76 7.37 5.42 29.28
CA ASP A 76 7.60 5.68 27.86
C ASP A 76 8.58 4.66 27.29
N VAL A 77 9.63 4.34 28.01
CA VAL A 77 10.60 3.30 27.63
C VAL A 77 9.94 1.93 27.51
N ASP A 78 9.13 1.54 28.50
CA ASP A 78 8.45 0.24 28.49
C ASP A 78 7.40 0.14 27.37
N GLN A 79 6.70 1.24 27.05
CA GLN A 79 5.77 1.30 25.94
C GLN A 79 6.49 1.08 24.60
N LEU A 80 7.60 1.77 24.35
CA LEU A 80 8.39 1.60 23.12
C LEU A 80 9.02 0.22 23.01
N LEU A 81 9.44 -0.39 24.11
CA LEU A 81 9.90 -1.77 24.15
C LEU A 81 8.77 -2.78 23.87
N ALA A 82 7.54 -2.48 24.27
CA ALA A 82 6.37 -3.30 23.92
C ALA A 82 6.10 -3.24 22.42
N ILE A 83 6.10 -2.04 21.82
CA ILE A 83 5.96 -1.86 20.36
C ILE A 83 7.06 -2.61 19.61
N GLN A 84 8.32 -2.54 20.07
CA GLN A 84 9.44 -3.27 19.48
C GLN A 84 9.22 -4.80 19.47
N ARG A 85 8.73 -5.36 20.58
CA ARG A 85 8.43 -6.81 20.67
C ARG A 85 7.34 -7.24 19.69
N GLU A 86 6.29 -6.42 19.52
CA GLU A 86 5.21 -6.67 18.58
C GLU A 86 5.70 -6.54 17.13
N ALA A 87 6.58 -5.59 16.85
CA ALA A 87 7.22 -5.40 15.55
C ALA A 87 8.09 -6.57 15.10
N ALA A 88 8.63 -7.35 16.03
CA ALA A 88 9.51 -8.48 15.76
C ALA A 88 8.79 -9.74 15.21
N SER A 89 7.45 -9.78 15.24
CA SER A 89 6.69 -10.91 14.71
C SER A 89 6.69 -10.93 13.16
N GLN A 90 6.38 -12.08 12.57
CA GLN A 90 6.40 -12.21 11.11
C GLN A 90 5.08 -11.78 10.49
N ASP A 91 5.17 -10.97 9.45
CA ASP A 91 4.05 -10.64 8.60
C ASP A 91 3.59 -11.84 7.75
N TRP A 92 2.31 -11.90 7.41
CA TRP A 92 1.72 -12.98 6.61
C TRP A 92 2.36 -13.12 5.21
N TRP A 93 2.90 -12.04 4.67
CA TRP A 93 3.52 -12.00 3.34
C TRP A 93 5.00 -12.43 3.34
N THR A 94 5.61 -12.61 4.52
CA THR A 94 7.03 -12.99 4.65
C THR A 94 7.40 -14.25 3.83
N PRO A 95 6.59 -15.31 3.78
CA PRO A 95 6.90 -16.50 2.97
C PRO A 95 6.93 -16.24 1.46
N TYR A 96 6.33 -15.13 0.99
CA TYR A 96 6.25 -14.77 -0.42
C TYR A 96 7.29 -13.72 -0.84
N ARG A 97 8.09 -13.22 0.11
CA ARG A 97 9.01 -12.11 -0.11
C ARG A 97 9.98 -12.33 -1.29
N SER A 98 10.45 -13.56 -1.48
CA SER A 98 11.41 -13.90 -2.54
C SER A 98 10.83 -13.83 -3.95
N THR A 99 9.51 -13.88 -4.09
CA THR A 99 8.81 -13.81 -5.38
C THR A 99 8.19 -12.44 -5.65
N MET A 100 8.26 -11.52 -4.69
CA MET A 100 7.73 -10.17 -4.85
C MET A 100 8.74 -9.26 -5.56
N PRO A 101 8.28 -8.38 -6.46
CA PRO A 101 9.11 -7.31 -7.02
C PRO A 101 9.72 -6.41 -5.96
N SER A 102 10.79 -5.68 -6.31
CA SER A 102 11.44 -4.73 -5.41
C SER A 102 10.44 -3.68 -4.89
N GLY A 103 10.47 -3.40 -3.58
CA GLY A 103 9.58 -2.46 -2.90
C GLY A 103 8.18 -3.01 -2.57
N MET A 104 7.71 -4.06 -3.26
CA MET A 104 6.40 -4.66 -3.03
C MET A 104 6.21 -5.19 -1.60
N PRO A 105 7.19 -5.85 -0.94
CA PRO A 105 7.05 -6.26 0.46
C PRO A 105 6.75 -5.10 1.42
N ARG A 106 7.37 -3.93 1.21
CA ARG A 106 7.08 -2.73 1.98
C ARG A 106 5.67 -2.24 1.75
N PHE A 107 5.27 -2.14 0.48
CA PHE A 107 3.92 -1.71 0.10
C PHE A 107 2.85 -2.62 0.70
N VAL A 108 2.97 -3.94 0.54
CA VAL A 108 2.03 -4.92 1.12
C VAL A 108 1.93 -4.78 2.63
N GLY A 109 3.06 -4.54 3.30
CA GLY A 109 3.08 -4.28 4.74
C GLY A 109 2.29 -3.03 5.11
N ILE A 110 2.51 -1.91 4.44
CA ILE A 110 1.79 -0.64 4.67
C ILE A 110 0.31 -0.77 4.32
N GLU A 111 -0.02 -1.38 3.17
CA GLU A 111 -1.39 -1.60 2.74
C GLU A 111 -2.17 -2.47 3.73
N SER A 112 -1.54 -3.52 4.26
CA SER A 112 -2.15 -4.37 5.30
C SER A 112 -2.50 -3.59 6.57
N ALA A 113 -1.76 -2.52 6.83
CA ALA A 113 -1.88 -1.64 7.96
C ALA A 113 -2.88 -0.50 7.75
N ALA A 114 -3.09 -0.13 6.48
CA ALA A 114 -3.92 1.01 6.14
C ALA A 114 -5.35 0.85 6.66
N ARG A 115 -5.90 1.95 7.17
CA ARG A 115 -7.32 2.10 7.49
C ARG A 115 -8.10 2.56 6.28
N GLU A 116 -7.48 3.41 5.45
CA GLU A 116 -8.07 3.90 4.22
C GLU A 116 -7.01 3.93 3.10
N THR A 117 -7.42 3.56 1.89
CA THR A 117 -6.59 3.64 0.69
C THR A 117 -7.35 4.36 -0.42
N TRP A 118 -6.71 5.36 -1.01
CA TRP A 118 -7.17 6.05 -2.21
C TRP A 118 -6.31 5.62 -3.38
N ALA A 119 -6.90 5.04 -4.40
CA ALA A 119 -6.15 4.48 -5.52
C ALA A 119 -6.67 4.98 -6.86
N PHE A 120 -5.75 5.30 -7.76
CA PHE A 120 -6.04 5.60 -9.15
C PHE A 120 -5.31 4.63 -10.06
N HIS A 121 -6.04 4.00 -10.99
CA HIS A 121 -5.50 3.03 -11.94
C HIS A 121 -5.94 3.35 -13.37
N PRO A 122 -5.00 3.77 -14.24
CA PRO A 122 -5.33 4.21 -15.60
C PRO A 122 -5.38 3.09 -16.64
N SER A 123 -4.66 1.99 -16.44
CA SER A 123 -4.42 1.00 -17.51
C SER A 123 -4.92 -0.40 -17.18
N LEU A 124 -4.93 -0.76 -15.91
CA LEU A 124 -5.35 -2.06 -15.40
C LEU A 124 -6.27 -1.88 -14.19
N ILE A 125 -7.08 -2.86 -13.90
CA ILE A 125 -7.90 -2.87 -12.69
C ILE A 125 -6.99 -2.97 -11.46
N LEU A 126 -7.27 -2.17 -10.43
CA LEU A 126 -6.56 -2.19 -9.14
C LEU A 126 -6.48 -3.60 -8.56
N GLY A 127 -5.30 -4.00 -8.08
CA GLY A 127 -5.06 -5.36 -7.57
C GLY A 127 -6.01 -5.82 -6.47
N LEU A 128 -6.48 -4.92 -5.60
CA LEU A 128 -7.49 -5.22 -4.56
C LEU A 128 -8.88 -5.54 -5.13
N LEU A 129 -9.15 -5.15 -6.37
CA LEU A 129 -10.44 -5.33 -7.04
C LEU A 129 -10.43 -6.50 -8.04
N GLN A 130 -9.28 -7.15 -8.26
CA GLN A 130 -9.14 -8.20 -9.26
C GLN A 130 -9.75 -9.52 -8.79
N THR A 131 -10.27 -10.31 -9.75
CA THR A 131 -10.54 -11.74 -9.57
C THR A 131 -9.24 -12.54 -9.68
N GLU A 132 -9.26 -13.79 -9.24
CA GLU A 132 -8.13 -14.71 -9.42
C GLU A 132 -7.84 -14.95 -10.91
N GLY A 133 -8.88 -15.14 -11.72
CA GLY A 133 -8.80 -15.33 -13.17
C GLY A 133 -8.11 -14.16 -13.86
N TYR A 134 -8.57 -12.95 -13.61
CA TYR A 134 -7.97 -11.73 -14.17
C TYR A 134 -6.50 -11.58 -13.73
N ALA A 135 -6.21 -11.74 -12.44
CA ALA A 135 -4.85 -11.63 -11.92
C ALA A 135 -3.91 -12.68 -12.53
N ARG A 136 -4.35 -13.92 -12.66
CA ARG A 136 -3.58 -15.01 -13.26
C ARG A 136 -3.28 -14.75 -14.73
N THR A 137 -4.28 -14.32 -15.47
CA THR A 137 -4.14 -13.98 -16.90
C THR A 137 -3.15 -12.85 -17.11
N LEU A 138 -3.16 -11.80 -16.30
CA LEU A 138 -2.17 -10.72 -16.36
C LEU A 138 -0.73 -11.26 -16.26
N TYR A 139 -0.46 -12.12 -15.28
CA TYR A 139 0.89 -12.71 -15.12
C TYR A 139 1.24 -13.65 -16.27
N GLN A 140 0.28 -14.40 -16.80
CA GLN A 140 0.50 -15.29 -17.96
C GLN A 140 0.81 -14.50 -19.23
N LEU A 141 0.13 -13.38 -19.47
CA LEU A 141 0.40 -12.50 -20.60
C LEU A 141 1.80 -11.87 -20.53
N ALA A 142 2.26 -11.54 -19.33
CA ALA A 142 3.61 -10.98 -19.13
C ALA A 142 4.71 -12.06 -19.17
N GLN A 143 4.38 -13.32 -18.91
CA GLN A 143 5.34 -14.42 -18.75
C GLN A 143 6.38 -14.54 -19.85
N PRO A 144 6.06 -14.43 -21.17
CA PRO A 144 7.06 -14.57 -22.23
C PRO A 144 8.13 -13.48 -22.22
N ILE A 145 7.81 -12.29 -21.68
CA ILE A 145 8.74 -11.14 -21.63
C ILE A 145 9.49 -11.15 -20.29
N GLU A 146 8.78 -11.40 -19.21
CA GLU A 146 9.33 -11.39 -17.83
C GLU A 146 10.04 -12.71 -17.47
N GLU A 147 9.99 -13.73 -18.34
CA GLU A 147 10.61 -15.05 -18.15
C GLU A 147 10.30 -15.71 -16.80
N THR A 148 9.06 -15.50 -16.30
CA THR A 148 8.64 -15.96 -14.98
C THR A 148 8.18 -17.42 -14.99
N THR A 149 8.29 -18.10 -13.85
CA THR A 149 7.85 -19.48 -13.68
C THR A 149 6.37 -19.59 -13.30
N SER A 150 5.75 -20.76 -13.54
CA SER A 150 4.39 -21.03 -13.08
C SER A 150 4.25 -20.93 -11.55
N GLU A 151 5.32 -21.27 -10.80
CA GLU A 151 5.35 -21.11 -9.35
C GLU A 151 5.34 -19.64 -8.97
N PHE A 152 6.12 -18.78 -9.64
CA PHE A 152 6.11 -17.34 -9.46
C PHE A 152 4.70 -16.77 -9.67
N ILE A 153 4.04 -17.15 -10.76
CA ILE A 153 2.67 -16.72 -11.07
C ILE A 153 1.72 -17.13 -9.94
N SER A 154 1.74 -18.42 -9.55
CA SER A 154 0.84 -18.93 -8.50
C SER A 154 1.04 -18.21 -7.17
N ARG A 155 2.27 -17.98 -6.76
CA ARG A 155 2.59 -17.27 -5.50
C ARG A 155 2.14 -15.82 -5.54
N ASN A 156 2.35 -15.10 -6.64
CA ASN A 156 1.94 -13.70 -6.74
C ASN A 156 0.42 -13.55 -6.84
N VAL A 157 -0.29 -14.47 -7.49
CA VAL A 157 -1.75 -14.54 -7.46
C VAL A 157 -2.26 -14.76 -6.05
N GLN A 158 -1.68 -15.69 -5.29
CA GLN A 158 -2.05 -15.93 -3.88
C GLN A 158 -1.84 -14.67 -3.03
N VAL A 159 -0.71 -13.97 -3.18
CA VAL A 159 -0.47 -12.70 -2.48
C VAL A 159 -1.55 -11.69 -2.82
N ARG A 160 -1.91 -11.57 -4.11
CA ARG A 160 -2.93 -10.63 -4.57
C ARG A 160 -4.31 -10.92 -3.98
N MET A 161 -4.72 -12.19 -3.98
CA MET A 161 -5.99 -12.59 -3.36
C MET A 161 -5.98 -12.33 -1.86
N ARG A 162 -4.89 -12.66 -1.18
CA ARG A 162 -4.76 -12.42 0.26
C ARG A 162 -4.74 -10.93 0.66
N ARG A 163 -4.22 -10.04 -0.20
CA ARG A 163 -4.34 -8.60 0.01
C ARG A 163 -5.79 -8.14 -0.04
N LYS A 164 -6.58 -8.71 -0.94
CA LYS A 164 -8.01 -8.42 -1.11
C LYS A 164 -8.83 -8.73 0.14
N ASP A 165 -8.42 -9.71 0.96
CA ASP A 165 -9.10 -10.03 2.24
C ASP A 165 -9.20 -8.82 3.17
N ALA A 166 -8.35 -7.79 2.99
CA ALA A 166 -8.42 -6.57 3.75
C ALA A 166 -9.76 -5.82 3.61
N LEU A 167 -10.43 -5.96 2.46
CA LEU A 167 -11.72 -5.31 2.18
C LEU A 167 -12.88 -5.94 2.95
N THR A 168 -12.77 -7.23 3.31
CA THR A 168 -13.88 -8.03 3.88
C THR A 168 -13.56 -8.61 5.26
N ARG A 169 -12.41 -8.27 5.84
CA ARG A 169 -12.06 -8.72 7.19
C ARG A 169 -13.08 -8.22 8.22
N SER A 170 -13.34 -9.04 9.23
CA SER A 170 -14.36 -8.78 10.25
C SER A 170 -14.05 -7.60 11.16
N GLU A 171 -12.77 -7.32 11.39
CA GLU A 171 -12.31 -6.23 12.25
C GLU A 171 -11.62 -5.16 11.39
N GLU A 172 -12.08 -3.91 11.52
CA GLU A 172 -11.55 -2.74 10.80
C GLU A 172 -11.31 -3.02 9.30
N PRO A 173 -12.36 -3.32 8.51
CA PRO A 173 -12.18 -3.52 7.07
C PRO A 173 -11.54 -2.29 6.44
N LEU A 174 -10.64 -2.50 5.47
CA LEU A 174 -9.99 -1.42 4.74
C LEU A 174 -11.05 -0.58 4.02
N THR A 175 -11.08 0.71 4.27
CA THR A 175 -11.85 1.66 3.46
C THR A 175 -11.11 1.91 2.16
N LEU A 176 -11.76 1.61 1.03
CA LEU A 176 -11.17 1.80 -0.30
C LEU A 176 -11.94 2.86 -1.09
N ARG A 177 -11.20 3.84 -1.61
CA ARG A 177 -11.70 4.76 -2.64
C ARG A 177 -10.87 4.57 -3.90
N ALA A 178 -11.44 3.91 -4.90
CA ALA A 178 -10.76 3.61 -6.15
C ALA A 178 -11.36 4.42 -7.31
N VAL A 179 -10.51 5.04 -8.11
CA VAL A 179 -10.91 5.58 -9.40
C VAL A 179 -10.21 4.79 -10.49
N LEU A 180 -10.99 4.14 -11.34
CA LEU A 180 -10.52 3.43 -12.51
C LEU A 180 -10.74 4.31 -13.75
N TRP A 181 -9.68 4.53 -14.52
CA TRP A 181 -9.86 5.19 -15.81
C TRP A 181 -10.52 4.21 -16.78
N GLU A 182 -11.45 4.69 -17.61
CA GLU A 182 -12.20 3.86 -18.57
C GLU A 182 -11.33 2.90 -19.39
N PRO A 183 -10.10 3.27 -19.88
CA PRO A 183 -9.23 2.32 -20.56
C PRO A 183 -8.85 1.10 -19.71
N ALA A 184 -8.71 1.24 -18.38
CA ALA A 184 -8.44 0.11 -17.50
C ALA A 184 -9.56 -0.93 -17.47
N LEU A 185 -10.79 -0.51 -17.73
CA LEU A 185 -11.96 -1.37 -17.82
C LEU A 185 -12.16 -1.94 -19.23
N ARG A 186 -11.80 -1.18 -20.28
CA ARG A 186 -11.92 -1.61 -21.67
C ARG A 186 -10.79 -2.50 -22.17
N ASN A 187 -9.67 -2.55 -21.45
CA ASN A 187 -8.61 -3.51 -21.73
C ASN A 187 -9.10 -4.94 -21.47
N LEU A 188 -9.33 -5.69 -22.53
CA LEU A 188 -9.72 -7.10 -22.42
C LEU A 188 -8.53 -7.95 -22.04
N ILE A 189 -8.50 -8.37 -20.77
CA ILE A 189 -7.47 -9.24 -20.21
C ILE A 189 -7.99 -10.68 -20.21
N GLY A 190 -7.44 -11.49 -21.10
CA GLY A 190 -7.92 -12.85 -21.32
C GLY A 190 -9.10 -12.92 -22.29
N ASP A 191 -9.99 -13.87 -22.04
CA ASP A 191 -11.22 -14.07 -22.79
C ASP A 191 -12.42 -13.31 -22.18
N VAL A 192 -13.56 -13.43 -22.83
CA VAL A 192 -14.81 -12.79 -22.41
C VAL A 192 -15.24 -13.26 -21.02
N ASP A 193 -15.05 -14.55 -20.68
CA ASP A 193 -15.49 -15.12 -19.42
C ASP A 193 -14.69 -14.52 -18.24
N VAL A 194 -13.38 -14.34 -18.41
CA VAL A 194 -12.51 -13.67 -17.41
C VAL A 194 -12.98 -12.24 -17.16
N MET A 195 -13.33 -11.50 -18.22
CA MET A 195 -13.76 -10.11 -18.08
C MET A 195 -15.17 -10.01 -17.49
N VAL A 196 -16.07 -10.91 -17.83
CA VAL A 196 -17.42 -10.98 -17.24
C VAL A 196 -17.32 -11.22 -15.74
N GLU A 197 -16.53 -12.22 -15.31
CA GLU A 197 -16.26 -12.48 -13.88
C GLU A 197 -15.69 -11.25 -13.19
N GLN A 198 -14.75 -10.56 -13.84
CA GLN A 198 -14.13 -9.36 -13.30
C GLN A 198 -15.12 -8.20 -13.16
N TYR A 199 -16.01 -7.98 -14.11
CA TYR A 199 -17.04 -6.94 -14.00
C TYR A 199 -18.06 -7.27 -12.90
N ASP A 200 -18.49 -8.52 -12.79
CA ASP A 200 -19.39 -8.96 -11.71
C ASP A 200 -18.76 -8.74 -10.33
N GLU A 201 -17.47 -9.01 -10.22
CA GLU A 201 -16.74 -8.76 -8.98
C GLU A 201 -16.61 -7.27 -8.64
N LEU A 202 -16.39 -6.39 -9.62
CA LEU A 202 -16.39 -4.94 -9.40
C LEU A 202 -17.75 -4.44 -8.89
N ILE A 203 -18.85 -4.90 -9.47
CA ILE A 203 -20.21 -4.57 -9.05
C ILE A 203 -20.47 -5.07 -7.62
N ARG A 204 -20.07 -6.33 -7.33
CA ARG A 204 -20.17 -6.90 -5.98
C ARG A 204 -19.38 -6.10 -4.96
N LEU A 205 -18.15 -5.72 -5.27
CA LEU A 205 -17.30 -4.94 -4.36
C LEU A 205 -17.82 -3.53 -4.17
N ALA A 206 -18.36 -2.90 -5.22
CA ALA A 206 -18.99 -1.57 -5.11
C ALA A 206 -20.22 -1.54 -4.20
N SER A 207 -20.82 -2.69 -3.89
CA SER A 207 -21.93 -2.79 -2.92
C SER A 207 -21.49 -2.83 -1.46
N LEU A 208 -20.18 -2.97 -1.18
CA LEU A 208 -19.66 -2.99 0.19
C LEU A 208 -19.64 -1.57 0.77
N PRO A 209 -20.03 -1.38 2.04
CA PRO A 209 -20.15 -0.05 2.66
C PRO A 209 -18.81 0.70 2.81
N ASN A 210 -17.70 -0.04 2.79
CA ASN A 210 -16.33 0.48 2.91
C ASN A 210 -15.60 0.59 1.57
N VAL A 211 -16.27 0.33 0.44
CA VAL A 211 -15.66 0.38 -0.89
C VAL A 211 -16.40 1.37 -1.77
N THR A 212 -15.68 2.34 -2.30
CA THR A 212 -16.18 3.28 -3.30
C THR A 212 -15.37 3.09 -4.58
N ILE A 213 -16.05 2.75 -5.67
CA ILE A 213 -15.45 2.65 -7.01
C ILE A 213 -16.08 3.73 -7.88
N GLN A 214 -15.25 4.53 -8.55
CA GLN A 214 -15.68 5.51 -9.54
C GLN A 214 -14.99 5.23 -10.87
N VAL A 215 -15.66 5.54 -11.95
CA VAL A 215 -15.10 5.48 -13.30
C VAL A 215 -14.75 6.89 -13.76
N LEU A 216 -13.52 7.10 -14.20
CA LEU A 216 -13.13 8.30 -14.92
C LEU A 216 -13.36 8.06 -16.41
N PRO A 217 -14.33 8.72 -17.06
CA PRO A 217 -14.57 8.54 -18.49
C PRO A 217 -13.41 9.03 -19.34
N MET A 218 -13.17 8.38 -20.46
CA MET A 218 -12.14 8.80 -21.41
C MET A 218 -12.51 10.13 -22.10
N LEU A 219 -13.78 10.34 -22.38
CA LEU A 219 -14.29 11.54 -23.04
C LEU A 219 -15.61 12.02 -22.38
N PRO A 220 -15.80 13.33 -22.23
CA PRO A 220 -14.80 14.38 -22.35
C PRO A 220 -13.89 14.43 -21.14
N MET A 221 -12.58 14.48 -21.35
CA MET A 221 -11.62 14.61 -20.25
C MET A 221 -11.71 16.02 -19.63
N LYS A 222 -12.19 16.10 -18.39
CA LYS A 222 -12.43 17.37 -17.68
C LYS A 222 -11.39 17.68 -16.61
N ILE A 223 -10.37 16.85 -16.46
CA ILE A 223 -9.35 17.05 -15.42
C ILE A 223 -8.50 18.26 -15.76
N ARG A 224 -8.50 19.26 -14.88
CA ARG A 224 -7.66 20.43 -15.04
C ARG A 224 -6.31 20.22 -14.32
N GLY A 225 -5.21 20.43 -15.05
CA GLY A 225 -3.86 20.47 -14.47
C GLY A 225 -3.19 19.11 -14.25
N TYR A 226 -3.82 18.00 -14.66
CA TYR A 226 -3.22 16.68 -14.57
C TYR A 226 -3.68 15.78 -15.72
N LEU A 227 -2.72 15.11 -16.38
CA LEU A 227 -3.02 14.02 -17.32
C LEU A 227 -2.83 12.69 -16.58
N PRO A 228 -3.84 11.79 -16.57
CA PRO A 228 -3.72 10.46 -15.97
C PRO A 228 -2.65 9.65 -16.71
N SER A 229 -1.51 9.42 -16.09
CA SER A 229 -0.39 8.73 -16.76
C SER A 229 0.13 7.53 -16.00
N HIS A 230 -0.05 7.50 -14.68
CA HIS A 230 0.50 6.46 -13.82
C HIS A 230 -0.50 6.13 -12.72
N ASP A 231 -0.51 4.87 -12.33
CA ASP A 231 -1.18 4.40 -11.13
C ASP A 231 -0.47 4.90 -9.86
N PHE A 232 -1.26 5.09 -8.83
CA PHE A 232 -0.75 5.40 -7.50
C PHE A 232 -1.78 5.05 -6.44
N SER A 233 -1.29 4.86 -5.21
CA SER A 233 -2.13 4.71 -4.03
C SER A 233 -1.67 5.64 -2.92
N VAL A 234 -2.62 6.30 -2.25
CA VAL A 234 -2.40 7.07 -1.02
C VAL A 234 -2.94 6.23 0.13
N LEU A 235 -2.08 5.91 1.10
CA LEU A 235 -2.36 4.96 2.18
C LEU A 235 -2.38 5.71 3.51
N HIS A 236 -3.54 5.74 4.14
CA HIS A 236 -3.77 6.37 5.44
C HIS A 236 -3.71 5.32 6.55
N LEU A 237 -2.76 5.48 7.48
CA LEU A 237 -2.52 4.55 8.59
C LEU A 237 -3.28 4.94 9.88
N GLY A 238 -4.03 6.02 9.85
CA GLY A 238 -4.68 6.67 10.98
C GLY A 238 -4.03 8.02 11.28
N ASP A 239 -4.53 8.70 12.31
CA ASP A 239 -4.15 10.09 12.60
C ASP A 239 -2.74 10.22 13.21
N GLU A 240 -2.26 9.16 13.86
CA GLU A 240 -0.98 9.15 14.57
C GLU A 240 0.22 8.77 13.68
N LEU A 241 -0.03 8.12 12.55
CA LEU A 241 1.02 7.65 11.66
C LEU A 241 1.04 8.42 10.33
N PRO A 242 2.21 8.60 9.71
CA PRO A 242 2.31 9.34 8.47
C PRO A 242 1.57 8.63 7.33
N THR A 243 0.80 9.39 6.58
CA THR A 243 0.25 8.95 5.30
C THR A 243 1.38 8.65 4.32
N SER A 244 1.25 7.58 3.56
CA SER A 244 2.23 7.19 2.56
C SER A 244 1.62 7.23 1.16
N VAL A 245 2.45 7.43 0.14
CA VAL A 245 2.07 7.30 -1.26
C VAL A 245 2.90 6.20 -1.92
N GLN A 246 2.23 5.34 -2.66
CA GLN A 246 2.85 4.30 -3.49
C GLN A 246 2.71 4.67 -4.96
N VAL A 247 3.75 4.41 -5.73
CA VAL A 247 3.76 4.45 -7.20
C VAL A 247 4.62 3.31 -7.72
N ASP A 248 4.22 2.71 -8.83
CA ASP A 248 5.05 1.78 -9.57
C ASP A 248 5.85 2.51 -10.65
N ASN A 249 7.07 2.08 -10.89
CA ASN A 249 7.93 2.65 -11.90
C ASN A 249 8.04 1.72 -13.12
N ALA A 250 8.64 2.24 -14.20
CA ALA A 250 8.81 1.49 -15.44
C ALA A 250 9.67 0.21 -15.33
N TRP A 251 10.38 0.03 -14.21
CA TRP A 251 11.18 -1.17 -13.92
C TRP A 251 10.41 -2.20 -13.09
N SER A 252 9.10 -2.10 -13.03
CA SER A 252 8.23 -2.96 -12.20
C SER A 252 8.59 -2.93 -10.70
N ALA A 253 9.27 -1.88 -10.24
CA ALA A 253 9.60 -1.69 -8.85
C ALA A 253 8.61 -0.72 -8.18
N THR A 254 8.16 -1.10 -6.99
CA THR A 254 7.24 -0.32 -6.17
C THR A 254 8.01 0.67 -5.29
N SER A 255 7.69 1.95 -5.43
CA SER A 255 8.25 3.01 -4.60
C SER A 255 7.20 3.49 -3.59
N VAL A 256 7.62 3.69 -2.35
CA VAL A 256 6.75 4.23 -1.28
C VAL A 256 7.45 5.40 -0.62
N SER A 257 6.71 6.50 -0.43
CA SER A 257 7.18 7.71 0.23
C SER A 257 6.16 8.23 1.25
N ASP A 258 6.66 8.72 2.37
CA ASP A 258 5.91 9.39 3.44
C ASP A 258 6.23 10.90 3.51
N LYS A 259 7.00 11.43 2.55
CA LYS A 259 7.37 12.85 2.52
C LYS A 259 6.14 13.72 2.32
N PRO A 260 5.87 14.71 3.20
CA PRO A 260 4.64 15.51 3.17
C PRO A 260 4.39 16.19 1.81
N ARG A 261 5.45 16.65 1.13
CA ARG A 261 5.35 17.29 -0.19
C ARG A 261 4.86 16.30 -1.26
N GLU A 262 5.36 15.07 -1.24
CA GLU A 262 4.98 14.02 -2.19
C GLU A 262 3.56 13.53 -1.91
N VAL A 263 3.25 13.21 -0.65
CA VAL A 263 1.90 12.85 -0.20
C VAL A 263 0.88 13.92 -0.59
N GLY A 264 1.12 15.18 -0.23
CA GLY A 264 0.23 16.30 -0.57
C GLY A 264 0.05 16.49 -2.08
N ARG A 265 1.07 16.21 -2.90
CA ARG A 265 0.95 16.23 -4.36
C ARG A 265 -0.01 15.16 -4.87
N PHE A 266 0.12 13.91 -4.40
CA PHE A 266 -0.73 12.80 -4.86
C PHE A 266 -2.15 12.89 -4.29
N THR A 267 -2.33 13.40 -3.08
CA THR A 267 -3.64 13.75 -2.52
C THR A 267 -4.39 14.74 -3.43
N ARG A 268 -3.73 15.83 -3.85
CA ARG A 268 -4.34 16.79 -4.78
C ARG A 268 -4.67 16.17 -6.14
N LYS A 269 -3.81 15.30 -6.67
CA LYS A 269 -4.09 14.55 -7.90
C LYS A 269 -5.33 13.68 -7.76
N PHE A 270 -5.43 12.91 -6.69
CA PHE A 270 -6.58 12.04 -6.44
C PHE A 270 -7.87 12.85 -6.35
N ASN A 271 -7.88 13.95 -5.61
CA ASN A 271 -9.06 14.82 -5.49
C ASN A 271 -9.49 15.40 -6.84
N ALA A 272 -8.55 15.82 -7.68
CA ALA A 272 -8.87 16.32 -9.02
C ALA A 272 -9.45 15.21 -9.94
N ILE A 273 -8.92 14.00 -9.85
CA ILE A 273 -9.40 12.83 -10.59
C ILE A 273 -10.81 12.46 -10.12
N THR A 274 -11.03 12.33 -8.82
CA THR A 274 -12.32 11.98 -8.20
C THR A 274 -13.41 13.00 -8.57
N ALA A 275 -13.08 14.29 -8.53
CA ALA A 275 -14.02 15.35 -8.92
C ALA A 275 -14.40 15.33 -10.41
N SER A 276 -13.62 14.63 -11.24
CA SER A 276 -13.85 14.51 -12.70
C SER A 276 -14.42 13.15 -13.09
N ALA A 277 -14.48 12.21 -12.16
CA ALA A 277 -15.04 10.88 -12.34
C ALA A 277 -16.58 10.91 -12.28
N LEU A 278 -17.21 9.85 -12.78
CA LEU A 278 -18.64 9.63 -12.59
C LEU A 278 -18.97 9.53 -11.10
N PRO A 279 -20.17 9.92 -10.67
CA PRO A 279 -20.67 9.62 -9.34
C PRO A 279 -20.58 8.12 -9.03
N PRO A 280 -20.32 7.72 -7.77
CA PRO A 280 -20.20 6.30 -7.41
C PRO A 280 -21.45 5.47 -7.78
N GLU A 281 -22.63 6.06 -7.69
CA GLU A 281 -23.92 5.46 -8.04
C GLU A 281 -24.03 5.06 -9.51
N ASP A 282 -23.34 5.76 -10.42
CA ASP A 282 -23.37 5.49 -11.86
C ASP A 282 -22.38 4.39 -12.28
N THR A 283 -21.47 4.00 -11.36
CA THR A 283 -20.40 3.02 -11.64
C THR A 283 -20.96 1.66 -12.06
N THR A 284 -21.98 1.17 -11.36
CA THR A 284 -22.57 -0.15 -11.63
C THR A 284 -23.21 -0.18 -13.02
N GLU A 285 -23.98 0.84 -13.38
CA GLU A 285 -24.61 0.93 -14.70
C GLU A 285 -23.57 1.02 -15.82
N PHE A 286 -22.50 1.79 -15.59
CA PHE A 286 -21.40 1.90 -16.55
C PHE A 286 -20.73 0.54 -16.79
N ILE A 287 -20.41 -0.20 -15.73
CA ILE A 287 -19.75 -1.53 -15.81
C ILE A 287 -20.70 -2.55 -16.46
N ASP A 288 -21.99 -2.54 -16.13
CA ASP A 288 -22.99 -3.38 -16.78
C ASP A 288 -23.11 -3.07 -18.30
N GLY A 289 -22.95 -1.81 -18.68
CA GLY A 289 -22.85 -1.41 -20.07
C GLY A 289 -21.67 -2.07 -20.78
N LEU A 290 -20.48 -2.00 -20.19
CA LEU A 290 -19.28 -2.66 -20.74
C LEU A 290 -19.44 -4.18 -20.83
N LYS A 291 -20.06 -4.81 -19.82
CA LYS A 291 -20.34 -6.24 -19.83
C LYS A 291 -21.23 -6.63 -21.02
N ARG A 292 -22.29 -5.87 -21.27
CA ARG A 292 -23.16 -6.08 -22.45
C ARG A 292 -22.41 -5.92 -23.77
N GLU A 293 -21.53 -4.91 -23.87
CA GLU A 293 -20.73 -4.67 -25.08
C GLU A 293 -19.84 -5.86 -25.45
N ILE A 294 -19.21 -6.54 -24.47
CA ILE A 294 -18.31 -7.64 -24.74
C ILE A 294 -19.01 -9.00 -24.91
N THR A 295 -20.29 -9.10 -24.52
CA THR A 295 -21.09 -10.35 -24.64
C THR A 295 -22.04 -10.33 -25.84
N ALA A 296 -22.17 -9.21 -26.54
CA ALA A 296 -22.97 -9.05 -27.75
C ALA A 296 -22.25 -9.58 -29.00
#